data_de588201a99403fddde2505c4cbccbc7
#
_entry.id   de588201a99403fddde2505c4cbccbc7
#
_cell.length_a   1.000
_cell.length_b   1.000
_cell.length_c   1.000
_cell.angle_alpha   90.00
_cell.angle_beta   90.00
_cell.angle_gamma   90.00
#
_symmetry.space_group_name_H-M   'P 1'
#
loop_
_entity.id
_entity.type
_entity.pdbx_description
1 polymer ?
#
loop_
_entity_poly.entity_id
_entity_poly.type
_entity_poly.pdbx_seq_one_letter_code
_entity_poly.pdbx_strand_id
1 'polypeptide(L)'
;LLNYRYPAAKSLDNMILWWSSLSGPKAAPGQYKIIFKSRQLFDSTVCEIKRDMSYPVTDADVKKQFDFIKNVRDKINDAHKTIYQIRDVRSQMNDVLSRVEKTTTTDTLFKLKDSINIQLTKIENELYQTKNKSGQDPINYPIKLTNKLSHLIALYDS
;
A
#
# COMPACT_ATOMS: atom_id res chain seq x y z
N LEU A 1 21.53 9.04 7.82
CA LEU A 1 20.90 10.25 7.23
C LEU A 1 19.40 10.26 7.54
N LEU A 2 18.92 11.31 8.20
CA LEU A 2 17.49 11.54 8.37
C LEU A 2 16.92 12.00 7.03
N ASN A 3 15.92 11.28 6.52
CA ASN A 3 15.34 11.57 5.22
C ASN A 3 14.09 12.45 5.28
N TYR A 4 13.72 12.94 6.46
CA TYR A 4 12.53 13.78 6.70
C TYR A 4 11.22 13.27 6.10
N ARG A 5 11.08 11.96 5.88
CA ARG A 5 9.89 11.35 5.33
C ARG A 5 9.24 10.41 6.33
N TYR A 6 7.92 10.38 6.28
CA TYR A 6 7.13 9.35 6.93
C TYR A 6 7.33 8.00 6.21
N PRO A 7 7.04 6.87 6.90
CA PRO A 7 7.17 5.56 6.28
C PRO A 7 6.37 5.45 4.98
N ALA A 8 6.94 4.76 4.00
CA ALA A 8 6.29 4.43 2.74
C ALA A 8 5.06 3.53 2.96
N ALA A 9 4.19 3.45 1.97
CA ALA A 9 3.17 2.40 1.93
C ALA A 9 3.84 1.02 1.83
N LYS A 10 3.24 0.01 2.47
CA LYS A 10 3.70 -1.38 2.35
C LYS A 10 3.43 -1.88 0.94
N SER A 11 4.44 -2.45 0.29
CA SER A 11 4.27 -3.09 -1.02
C SER A 11 3.66 -4.49 -0.88
N LEU A 12 3.08 -5.00 -1.95
CA LEU A 12 2.81 -6.42 -2.12
C LEU A 12 4.09 -7.12 -2.60
N ASP A 13 4.18 -8.43 -2.33
CA ASP A 13 5.28 -9.23 -2.83
C ASP A 13 5.28 -9.25 -4.36
N ASN A 14 6.44 -9.01 -4.96
CA ASN A 14 6.63 -8.91 -6.42
C ASN A 14 5.70 -7.89 -7.11
N MET A 15 5.35 -6.81 -6.41
CA MET A 15 4.45 -5.78 -6.91
C MET A 15 5.06 -5.06 -8.12
N ILE A 16 4.28 -4.96 -9.19
CA ILE A 16 4.63 -4.19 -10.38
C ILE A 16 3.70 -2.98 -10.45
N LEU A 17 4.29 -1.80 -10.44
CA LEU A 17 3.60 -0.52 -10.57
C LEU A 17 4.12 0.24 -11.80
N TRP A 18 3.25 1.04 -12.40
CA TRP A 18 3.56 1.90 -13.54
C TRP A 18 3.60 3.36 -13.10
N TRP A 19 4.72 4.04 -13.36
CA TRP A 19 4.89 5.47 -13.09
C TRP A 19 4.29 5.91 -11.74
N SER A 20 4.82 5.39 -10.65
CA SER A 20 4.19 5.55 -9.37
C SER A 20 5.20 5.53 -8.22
N SER A 21 4.78 5.99 -7.05
CA SER A 21 5.57 5.99 -5.82
C SER A 21 4.75 5.45 -4.66
N LEU A 22 5.41 4.69 -3.79
CA LEU A 22 4.87 4.28 -2.48
C LEU A 22 5.42 5.15 -1.34
N SER A 23 6.20 6.18 -1.64
CA SER A 23 6.86 7.03 -0.65
C SER A 23 5.87 7.63 0.34
N GLY A 24 6.28 7.72 1.59
CA GLY A 24 5.56 8.52 2.57
C GLY A 24 5.74 10.02 2.32
N PRO A 25 4.85 10.88 2.84
CA PRO A 25 4.96 12.31 2.70
C PRO A 25 6.24 12.84 3.36
N LYS A 26 6.79 13.92 2.81
CA LYS A 26 7.81 14.72 3.50
C LYS A 26 7.19 15.34 4.76
N ALA A 27 7.96 15.45 5.84
CA ALA A 27 7.49 16.09 7.06
C ALA A 27 7.09 17.54 6.79
N ALA A 28 5.90 17.94 7.25
CA ALA A 28 5.43 19.31 7.14
C ALA A 28 6.24 20.24 8.07
N PRO A 29 6.28 21.56 7.81
CA PRO A 29 6.87 22.52 8.75
C PRO A 29 6.28 22.38 10.16
N GLY A 30 7.14 22.44 11.18
CA GLY A 30 6.73 22.28 12.57
C GLY A 30 7.81 21.73 13.47
N GLN A 31 7.46 21.54 14.74
CA GLN A 31 8.38 20.99 15.74
C GLN A 31 8.29 19.46 15.80
N TYR A 32 9.45 18.83 15.82
CA TYR A 32 9.61 17.38 15.86
C TYR A 32 10.54 16.95 16.98
N LYS A 33 10.20 15.85 17.63
CA LYS A 33 11.06 15.24 18.63
C LYS A 33 11.84 14.09 17.96
N ILE A 34 13.17 14.22 17.93
CA ILE A 34 14.06 13.14 17.53
C ILE A 34 14.35 12.30 18.76
N ILE A 35 14.13 10.99 18.66
CA ILE A 35 14.36 10.06 19.74
C ILE A 35 15.45 9.08 19.29
N PHE A 36 16.55 9.06 20.02
CA PHE A 36 17.59 8.05 19.86
C PHE A 36 17.38 6.93 20.87
N LYS A 37 17.34 5.70 20.39
CA LYS A 37 17.23 4.50 21.23
C LYS A 37 18.32 3.51 20.85
N SER A 38 19.11 3.12 21.82
CA SER A 38 20.05 1.99 21.75
C SER A 38 19.80 1.08 22.96
N ARG A 39 20.42 -0.10 22.98
CA ARG A 39 20.17 -1.11 24.05
C ARG A 39 20.28 -0.55 25.47
N GLN A 40 21.13 0.42 25.72
CA GLN A 40 21.42 1.00 27.03
C GLN A 40 21.31 2.52 27.07
N LEU A 41 21.05 3.16 25.93
CA LEU A 41 20.99 4.61 25.84
C LEU A 41 19.65 5.06 25.26
N PHE A 42 19.02 6.00 25.97
CA PHE A 42 17.85 6.71 25.50
C PHE A 42 18.11 8.20 25.60
N ASP A 43 18.02 8.89 24.49
CA ASP A 43 18.15 10.35 24.44
C ASP A 43 17.12 10.94 23.47
N SER A 44 16.79 12.21 23.63
CA SER A 44 15.87 12.88 22.73
C SER A 44 16.16 14.38 22.65
N THR A 45 15.99 14.94 21.47
CA THR A 45 16.10 16.38 21.22
C THR A 45 14.91 16.86 20.41
N VAL A 46 14.66 18.16 20.45
CA VAL A 46 13.63 18.83 19.62
C VAL A 46 14.32 19.52 18.46
N CYS A 47 13.77 19.35 17.26
CA CYS A 47 14.18 20.08 16.08
C CYS A 47 12.96 20.75 15.42
N GLU A 48 13.20 21.84 14.71
CA GLU A 48 12.19 22.52 13.91
C GLU A 48 12.47 22.29 12.44
N ILE A 49 11.45 21.84 11.69
CA ILE A 49 11.47 21.77 10.23
C ILE A 49 10.82 23.06 9.74
N LYS A 50 11.56 23.82 8.94
CA LYS A 50 11.08 25.06 8.30
C LYS A 50 10.88 24.82 6.82
N ARG A 51 9.90 25.51 6.25
CA ARG A 51 9.69 25.55 4.81
C ARG A 51 10.84 26.31 4.13
N ASP A 52 11.18 25.90 2.93
CA ASP A 52 12.05 26.68 2.06
C ASP A 52 11.30 27.94 1.58
N MET A 53 11.79 29.10 1.96
CA MET A 53 11.19 30.41 1.64
C MET A 53 11.40 30.82 0.17
N SER A 54 12.22 30.11 -0.59
CA SER A 54 12.45 30.36 -2.02
C SER A 54 11.23 30.03 -2.88
N TYR A 55 10.30 29.23 -2.36
CA TYR A 55 9.07 28.86 -3.07
C TYR A 55 7.86 29.66 -2.56
N PRO A 56 7.01 30.16 -3.49
CA PRO A 56 5.85 31.00 -3.14
C PRO A 56 4.66 30.14 -2.69
N VAL A 57 4.85 29.27 -1.69
CA VAL A 57 3.81 28.44 -1.07
C VAL A 57 3.67 28.76 0.41
N THR A 58 2.54 28.51 1.02
CA THR A 58 2.32 28.73 2.46
C THR A 58 2.53 27.45 3.25
N ASP A 59 2.77 27.56 4.56
CA ASP A 59 2.82 26.40 5.45
C ASP A 59 1.49 25.61 5.45
N ALA A 60 0.37 26.32 5.26
CA ALA A 60 -0.94 25.69 5.11
C ALA A 60 -1.05 24.84 3.84
N ASP A 61 -0.44 25.26 2.72
CA ASP A 61 -0.44 24.49 1.48
C ASP A 61 0.45 23.25 1.61
N VAL A 62 1.63 23.38 2.21
CA VAL A 62 2.52 22.24 2.51
C VAL A 62 1.82 21.25 3.43
N LYS A 63 1.08 21.73 4.44
CA LYS A 63 0.30 20.84 5.30
C LYS A 63 -0.82 20.13 4.56
N LYS A 64 -1.55 20.80 3.67
CA LYS A 64 -2.57 20.17 2.83
C LYS A 64 -1.97 19.07 1.95
N GLN A 65 -0.83 19.34 1.31
CA GLN A 65 -0.09 18.35 0.52
C GLN A 65 0.31 17.15 1.37
N PHE A 66 0.87 17.40 2.55
CA PHE A 66 1.23 16.36 3.52
C PHE A 66 0.03 15.49 3.89
N ASP A 67 -1.09 16.10 4.29
CA ASP A 67 -2.30 15.40 4.71
C ASP A 67 -2.89 14.58 3.54
N PHE A 68 -2.86 15.12 2.32
CA PHE A 68 -3.31 14.42 1.11
C PHE A 68 -2.46 13.18 0.84
N ILE A 69 -1.13 13.31 0.75
CA ILE A 69 -0.22 12.20 0.48
C ILE A 69 -0.34 11.13 1.58
N LYS A 70 -0.44 11.57 2.85
CA LYS A 70 -0.64 10.66 3.99
C LYS A 70 -1.92 9.85 3.84
N ASN A 71 -3.04 10.49 3.50
CA ASN A 71 -4.31 9.82 3.29
C ASN A 71 -4.25 8.82 2.12
N VAL A 72 -3.64 9.21 1.00
CA VAL A 72 -3.48 8.31 -0.16
C VAL A 72 -2.62 7.10 0.21
N ARG A 73 -1.48 7.30 0.90
CA ARG A 73 -0.63 6.23 1.40
C ARG A 73 -1.39 5.27 2.32
N ASP A 74 -2.20 5.80 3.23
CA ASP A 74 -2.97 4.99 4.17
C ASP A 74 -4.02 4.16 3.42
N LYS A 75 -4.67 4.70 2.38
CA LYS A 75 -5.59 3.95 1.51
C LYS A 75 -4.90 2.87 0.68
N ILE A 76 -3.66 3.10 0.24
CA ILE A 76 -2.86 2.03 -0.39
C ILE A 76 -2.61 0.90 0.62
N ASN A 77 -2.25 1.22 1.86
CA ASN A 77 -2.06 0.23 2.91
C ASN A 77 -3.34 -0.58 3.20
N ASP A 78 -4.50 0.08 3.25
CA ASP A 78 -5.80 -0.60 3.43
C ASP A 78 -6.08 -1.57 2.27
N ALA A 79 -5.86 -1.13 1.02
CA ALA A 79 -6.03 -1.97 -0.17
C ALA A 79 -5.07 -3.18 -0.17
N HIS A 80 -3.80 -2.96 0.14
CA HIS A 80 -2.81 -4.04 0.20
C HIS A 80 -3.11 -5.03 1.33
N LYS A 81 -3.53 -4.54 2.51
CA LYS A 81 -4.00 -5.39 3.59
C LYS A 81 -5.17 -6.28 3.16
N THR A 82 -6.14 -5.71 2.44
CA THR A 82 -7.28 -6.46 1.89
C THR A 82 -6.82 -7.54 0.91
N ILE A 83 -5.86 -7.24 0.03
CA ILE A 83 -5.31 -8.22 -0.92
C ILE A 83 -4.63 -9.37 -0.17
N TYR A 84 -3.83 -9.09 0.87
CA TYR A 84 -3.24 -10.13 1.71
C TYR A 84 -4.30 -11.01 2.39
N GLN A 85 -5.36 -10.39 2.93
CA GLN A 85 -6.48 -11.15 3.53
C GLN A 85 -7.18 -12.04 2.50
N ILE A 86 -7.42 -11.56 1.27
CA ILE A 86 -7.99 -12.36 0.17
C ILE A 86 -7.11 -13.58 -0.13
N ARG A 87 -5.80 -13.36 -0.24
CA ARG A 87 -4.82 -14.43 -0.55
C ARG A 87 -4.71 -15.45 0.58
N ASP A 88 -4.75 -14.98 1.82
CA ASP A 88 -4.73 -15.83 3.02
C ASP A 88 -5.98 -16.70 3.11
N VAL A 89 -7.18 -16.13 2.98
CA VAL A 89 -8.44 -16.89 2.96
C VAL A 89 -8.43 -17.93 1.84
N ARG A 90 -7.94 -17.57 0.64
CA ARG A 90 -7.82 -18.51 -0.49
C ARG A 90 -6.86 -19.67 -0.19
N SER A 91 -5.73 -19.37 0.46
CA SER A 91 -4.78 -20.40 0.91
C SER A 91 -5.41 -21.33 1.92
N GLN A 92 -6.06 -20.79 2.96
CA GLN A 92 -6.72 -21.59 4.00
C GLN A 92 -7.81 -22.50 3.43
N MET A 93 -8.66 -21.98 2.53
CA MET A 93 -9.68 -22.80 1.86
C MET A 93 -9.06 -23.95 1.06
N ASN A 94 -7.96 -23.69 0.33
CA ASN A 94 -7.27 -24.71 -0.43
C ASN A 94 -6.63 -25.77 0.49
N ASP A 95 -6.00 -25.34 1.58
CA ASP A 95 -5.39 -26.24 2.57
C ASP A 95 -6.41 -27.16 3.24
N VAL A 96 -7.57 -26.64 3.61
CA VAL A 96 -8.66 -27.44 4.19
C VAL A 96 -9.16 -28.47 3.16
N LEU A 97 -9.49 -28.01 1.95
CA LEU A 97 -10.09 -28.88 0.93
C LEU A 97 -9.09 -29.86 0.32
N SER A 98 -7.79 -29.62 0.41
CA SER A 98 -6.77 -30.59 -0.01
C SER A 98 -6.79 -31.89 0.82
N ARG A 99 -7.37 -31.83 2.03
CA ARG A 99 -7.50 -32.97 2.98
C ARG A 99 -8.88 -33.62 2.92
N VAL A 100 -9.78 -33.10 2.09
CA VAL A 100 -11.16 -33.60 1.96
C VAL A 100 -11.27 -34.38 0.65
N GLU A 101 -11.68 -35.61 0.76
CA GLU A 101 -11.96 -36.44 -0.43
C GLU A 101 -13.19 -35.91 -1.17
N LYS A 102 -13.07 -35.75 -2.49
CA LYS A 102 -14.17 -35.27 -3.33
C LYS A 102 -15.17 -36.40 -3.58
N THR A 103 -16.28 -36.34 -2.87
CA THR A 103 -17.40 -37.28 -2.96
C THR A 103 -18.68 -36.52 -3.29
N THR A 104 -19.77 -37.26 -3.59
CA THR A 104 -21.09 -36.63 -3.79
C THR A 104 -21.52 -35.78 -2.58
N THR A 105 -21.18 -36.21 -1.36
CA THR A 105 -21.51 -35.51 -0.12
C THR A 105 -20.69 -34.23 0.06
N THR A 106 -19.42 -34.24 -0.36
CA THR A 106 -18.50 -33.07 -0.21
C THR A 106 -18.51 -32.13 -1.41
N ASP A 107 -19.15 -32.49 -2.52
CA ASP A 107 -19.18 -31.66 -3.75
C ASP A 107 -19.69 -30.24 -3.54
N THR A 108 -20.65 -30.08 -2.62
CA THR A 108 -21.16 -28.74 -2.24
C THR A 108 -20.08 -27.84 -1.66
N LEU A 109 -19.12 -28.37 -0.89
CA LEU A 109 -18.00 -27.60 -0.33
C LEU A 109 -17.07 -27.07 -1.44
N PHE A 110 -16.78 -27.91 -2.45
CA PHE A 110 -15.97 -27.50 -3.59
C PHE A 110 -16.65 -26.42 -4.42
N LYS A 111 -17.96 -26.54 -4.67
CA LYS A 111 -18.75 -25.53 -5.36
C LYS A 111 -18.78 -24.20 -4.59
N LEU A 112 -18.93 -24.27 -3.27
CA LEU A 112 -18.89 -23.06 -2.41
C LEU A 112 -17.52 -22.37 -2.48
N LYS A 113 -16.42 -23.14 -2.37
CA LYS A 113 -15.05 -22.61 -2.55
C LYS A 113 -14.90 -21.89 -3.89
N ASP A 114 -15.36 -22.50 -4.98
CA ASP A 114 -15.27 -21.90 -6.32
C ASP A 114 -16.07 -20.60 -6.42
N SER A 115 -17.28 -20.56 -5.86
CA SER A 115 -18.10 -19.36 -5.77
C SER A 115 -17.39 -18.25 -4.99
N ILE A 116 -16.84 -18.56 -3.81
CA ILE A 116 -16.08 -17.61 -3.01
C ILE A 116 -14.85 -17.11 -3.78
N ASN A 117 -14.09 -18.00 -4.42
CA ASN A 117 -12.91 -17.62 -5.21
C ASN A 117 -13.24 -16.67 -6.36
N ILE A 118 -14.37 -16.82 -7.02
CA ILE A 118 -14.85 -15.90 -8.06
C ILE A 118 -15.05 -14.50 -7.47
N GLN A 119 -15.72 -14.38 -6.32
CA GLN A 119 -15.95 -13.10 -5.66
C GLN A 119 -14.64 -12.45 -5.18
N LEU A 120 -13.77 -13.21 -4.53
CA LEU A 120 -12.46 -12.75 -4.09
C LEU A 120 -11.59 -12.26 -5.25
N THR A 121 -11.60 -12.99 -6.36
CA THR A 121 -10.86 -12.63 -7.57
C THR A 121 -11.39 -11.33 -8.19
N LYS A 122 -12.72 -11.13 -8.19
CA LYS A 122 -13.33 -9.89 -8.66
C LYS A 122 -12.85 -8.70 -7.84
N ILE A 123 -12.85 -8.81 -6.51
CA ILE A 123 -12.38 -7.74 -5.62
C ILE A 123 -10.89 -7.49 -5.81
N GLU A 124 -10.04 -8.53 -5.80
CA GLU A 124 -8.59 -8.40 -5.98
C GLU A 124 -8.25 -7.70 -7.30
N ASN A 125 -8.93 -8.06 -8.41
CA ASN A 125 -8.72 -7.48 -9.72
C ASN A 125 -9.14 -6.00 -9.83
N GLU A 126 -10.03 -5.51 -8.99
CA GLU A 126 -10.32 -4.07 -8.91
C GLU A 126 -9.25 -3.31 -8.11
N LEU A 127 -8.65 -3.95 -7.12
CA LEU A 127 -7.62 -3.35 -6.28
C LEU A 127 -6.25 -3.34 -6.96
N TYR A 128 -5.84 -4.45 -7.58
CA TYR A 128 -4.50 -4.64 -8.13
C TYR A 128 -4.52 -5.38 -9.47
N GLN A 129 -3.61 -5.02 -10.38
CA GLN A 129 -3.46 -5.71 -11.67
C GLN A 129 -2.59 -6.96 -11.50
N THR A 130 -3.25 -8.11 -11.41
CA THR A 130 -2.58 -9.41 -11.17
C THR A 130 -1.94 -10.03 -12.43
N LYS A 131 -2.20 -9.47 -13.62
CA LYS A 131 -1.69 -10.00 -14.89
C LYS A 131 -0.28 -9.51 -15.23
N ASN A 132 0.18 -8.44 -14.57
CA ASN A 132 1.52 -7.91 -14.81
C ASN A 132 2.59 -8.90 -14.32
N LYS A 133 3.52 -9.24 -15.20
CA LYS A 133 4.70 -10.08 -14.93
C LYS A 133 6.01 -9.31 -15.15
N SER A 134 5.95 -8.20 -15.86
CA SER A 134 7.08 -7.32 -16.14
C SER A 134 6.68 -5.85 -16.03
N GLY A 135 7.66 -4.94 -15.92
CA GLY A 135 7.43 -3.49 -15.87
C GLY A 135 6.82 -2.90 -17.15
N GLN A 136 6.78 -3.63 -18.26
CA GLN A 136 6.18 -3.20 -19.52
C GLN A 136 4.71 -3.64 -19.69
N ASP A 137 4.26 -4.60 -18.91
CA ASP A 137 2.90 -5.15 -19.02
C ASP A 137 1.77 -4.15 -18.77
N PRO A 138 1.96 -3.07 -17.97
CA PRO A 138 0.94 -2.03 -17.83
C PRO A 138 0.52 -1.34 -19.14
N ILE A 139 1.30 -1.44 -20.20
CA ILE A 139 0.91 -1.00 -21.55
C ILE A 139 -0.25 -1.85 -22.08
N ASN A 140 -0.27 -3.15 -21.75
CA ASN A 140 -1.26 -4.11 -22.23
C ASN A 140 -2.41 -4.32 -21.25
N TYR A 141 -2.16 -4.12 -19.95
CA TYR A 141 -3.14 -4.35 -18.89
C TYR A 141 -3.41 -3.06 -18.12
N PRO A 142 -4.66 -2.55 -18.12
CA PRO A 142 -4.98 -1.28 -17.48
C PRO A 142 -4.65 -1.30 -15.98
N ILE A 143 -4.07 -0.19 -15.52
CA ILE A 143 -3.74 0.00 -14.11
C ILE A 143 -5.02 -0.01 -13.22
N LYS A 144 -4.88 -0.57 -12.03
CA LYS A 144 -5.97 -0.71 -11.05
C LYS A 144 -5.81 0.29 -9.90
N LEU A 145 -6.71 0.20 -8.90
CA LEU A 145 -6.81 1.21 -7.83
C LEU A 145 -5.47 1.53 -7.15
N THR A 146 -4.73 0.51 -6.72
CA THR A 146 -3.45 0.72 -6.01
C THR A 146 -2.43 1.48 -6.85
N ASN A 147 -2.34 1.19 -8.16
CA ASN A 147 -1.45 1.92 -9.06
C ASN A 147 -1.93 3.37 -9.28
N LYS A 148 -3.24 3.60 -9.42
CA LYS A 148 -3.79 4.95 -9.56
C LYS A 148 -3.50 5.80 -8.33
N LEU A 149 -3.67 5.24 -7.13
CA LEU A 149 -3.34 5.90 -5.88
C LEU A 149 -1.84 6.20 -5.75
N SER A 150 -0.98 5.23 -6.07
CA SER A 150 0.48 5.42 -6.02
C SER A 150 1.00 6.41 -7.07
N HIS A 151 0.30 6.54 -8.21
CA HIS A 151 0.58 7.59 -9.19
C HIS A 151 0.27 8.99 -8.65
N LEU A 152 -0.81 9.16 -7.87
CA LEU A 152 -1.09 10.43 -7.19
C LEU A 152 0.05 10.82 -6.23
N ILE A 153 0.63 9.88 -5.49
CA ILE A 153 1.81 10.17 -4.65
C ILE A 153 2.96 10.69 -5.52
N ALA A 154 3.25 10.03 -6.65
CA ALA A 154 4.33 10.46 -7.53
C ALA A 154 4.11 11.88 -8.08
N LEU A 155 2.87 12.24 -8.44
CA LEU A 155 2.52 13.56 -8.96
C LEU A 155 2.61 14.67 -7.91
N TYR A 156 2.21 14.40 -6.67
CA TYR A 156 2.16 15.41 -5.60
C TYR A 156 3.44 15.49 -4.77
N ASP A 157 4.38 14.57 -4.96
CA ASP A 157 5.65 14.54 -4.23
C ASP A 157 6.83 15.12 -5.06
N SER A 158 6.56 15.47 -6.31
CA SER A 158 7.52 16.10 -7.24
C SER A 158 7.85 17.55 -6.90
#